data_d80750c434ccf1ae2a1c75127e2ec662
#
_entry.id   d80750c434ccf1ae2a1c75127e2ec662
#
_cell.length_a   1.000
_cell.length_b   1.000
_cell.length_c   1.000
_cell.angle_alpha   90.00
_cell.angle_beta   90.00
_cell.angle_gamma   90.00
#
_symmetry.space_group_name_H-M   'P 1'
#
loop_
_entity.id
_entity.type
_entity.pdbx_description
1 polymer ?
#
loop_
_entity_poly.entity_id
_entity_poly.type
_entity_poly.pdbx_seq_one_letter_code
_entity_poly.pdbx_strand_id
1 'polypeptide(L)' 'MKLISFPVNPYVGQIFYEPETKKTYEYCEVLKTDQLTGMVSESAMWFDISEKDLVP' A
#
# COMPACT_ATOMS: atom_id res chain seq x y z
N MET A 1 0.61 16.18 15.03
CA MET A 1 0.74 15.00 14.19
C MET A 1 0.32 15.32 12.77
N LYS A 2 1.14 14.94 11.84
CA LYS A 2 0.87 15.22 10.45
C LYS A 2 0.31 14.00 9.75
N LEU A 3 -0.76 14.18 9.02
CA LEU A 3 -1.37 13.11 8.28
C LEU A 3 -0.79 13.05 6.88
N ILE A 4 -0.55 11.84 6.41
CA ILE A 4 -0.06 11.65 5.05
C ILE A 4 -1.22 11.79 4.09
N SER A 5 -1.04 12.63 3.08
CA SER A 5 -2.07 12.86 2.08
C SER A 5 -1.82 11.96 0.88
N PHE A 6 -2.38 10.77 0.92
CA PHE A 6 -2.25 9.86 -0.21
C PHE A 6 -3.06 10.33 -1.40
N PRO A 7 -2.64 9.97 -2.62
CA PRO A 7 -3.38 10.33 -3.81
C PRO A 7 -4.81 9.82 -3.80
N VAL A 8 -5.71 10.57 -4.43
CA VAL A 8 -7.09 10.18 -4.59
C VAL A 8 -7.19 9.27 -5.80
N ASN A 9 -8.03 8.25 -5.69
CA ASN A 9 -8.25 7.29 -6.79
C ASN A 9 -6.95 6.63 -7.25
N PRO A 10 -6.23 5.99 -6.33
CA PRO A 10 -4.99 5.32 -6.74
C PRO A 10 -5.28 4.08 -7.58
N TYR A 11 -4.27 3.65 -8.32
CA TYR A 11 -4.36 2.42 -9.09
C TYR A 11 -3.33 1.42 -8.58
N VAL A 12 -3.62 0.15 -8.77
CA VAL A 12 -2.71 -0.91 -8.30
C VAL A 12 -1.36 -0.76 -8.99
N GLY A 13 -0.31 -0.74 -8.18
CA GLY A 13 1.03 -0.54 -8.68
C GLY A 13 1.51 0.90 -8.62
N GLN A 14 0.63 1.81 -8.21
CA GLN A 14 1.02 3.21 -8.12
C GLN A 14 2.03 3.42 -7.00
N ILE A 15 3.02 4.25 -7.27
CA ILE A 15 4.05 4.58 -6.29
C ILE A 15 3.81 5.99 -5.79
N PHE A 16 3.91 6.17 -4.48
CA PHE A 16 3.78 7.49 -3.86
C PHE A 16 4.93 7.69 -2.89
N TYR A 17 5.63 8.79 -3.07
CA TYR A 17 6.73 9.16 -2.18
C TYR A 17 6.28 10.29 -1.27
N GLU A 18 6.42 10.07 0.04
CA GLU A 18 6.10 11.09 1.03
C GLU A 18 7.39 11.78 1.47
N PRO A 19 7.60 13.02 1.05
CA PRO A 19 8.87 13.71 1.33
C PRO A 19 9.06 14.07 2.80
N GLU A 20 8.01 14.27 3.55
CA GLU A 20 8.16 14.66 4.94
C GLU A 20 8.69 13.52 5.80
N THR A 21 8.21 12.32 5.58
CA THR A 21 8.69 11.16 6.29
C THR A 21 9.76 10.41 5.52
N LYS A 22 9.98 10.79 4.26
CA LYS A 22 10.95 10.15 3.37
C LYS A 22 10.63 8.68 3.18
N LYS A 23 9.35 8.38 3.10
CA LYS A 23 8.89 7.00 2.93
C LYS A 23 8.26 6.84 1.56
N THR A 24 8.44 5.64 1.02
CA THR A 24 7.87 5.29 -0.27
C THR A 24 6.80 4.23 -0.06
N TYR A 25 5.66 4.42 -0.73
CA TYR A 25 4.53 3.51 -0.61
C TYR A 25 4.13 3.01 -1.98
N GLU A 26 3.58 1.82 -2.00
CA GLU A 26 3.02 1.24 -3.21
C GLU A 26 1.60 0.78 -2.94
N TYR A 27 0.68 1.10 -3.86
CA TYR A 27 -0.71 0.71 -3.74
C TYR A 27 -0.85 -0.71 -4.26
N CYS A 28 -1.11 -1.65 -3.36
CA CYS A 28 -1.13 -3.07 -3.69
C CYS A 28 -2.49 -3.66 -3.44
N GLU A 29 -2.84 -4.63 -4.27
CA GLU A 29 -4.08 -5.38 -4.09
C GLU A 29 -3.82 -6.54 -3.14
N VAL A 30 -4.76 -6.76 -2.24
CA VAL A 30 -4.68 -7.85 -1.27
C VAL A 30 -5.90 -8.72 -1.43
N LEU A 31 -5.67 -10.02 -1.60
CA LEU A 31 -6.74 -10.99 -1.71
C LEU A 31 -6.78 -11.81 -0.43
N LYS A 32 -7.97 -11.96 0.12
CA LYS A 32 -8.18 -12.75 1.32
C LYS A 32 -9.25 -13.79 1.07
N THR A 33 -8.98 -15.00 1.50
CA THR A 33 -9.94 -16.10 1.37
C THR A 33 -10.48 -16.44 2.74
N ASP A 34 -11.81 -16.46 2.87
CA ASP A 34 -12.46 -16.87 4.10
C ASP A 34 -12.50 -18.39 4.11
N GLN A 35 -11.86 -19.00 5.10
CA GLN A 35 -11.77 -20.45 5.17
C GLN A 35 -13.11 -21.09 5.51
N LEU A 36 -14.01 -20.36 6.13
CA LEU A 36 -15.30 -20.91 6.50
C LEU A 36 -16.29 -20.93 5.35
N THR A 37 -16.29 -19.89 4.55
CA THR A 37 -17.24 -19.76 3.46
C THR A 37 -16.62 -19.96 2.09
N GLY A 38 -15.31 -19.91 2.01
CA GLY A 38 -14.62 -20.02 0.72
C GLY A 38 -14.71 -18.77 -0.11
N MET A 39 -15.25 -17.70 0.45
CA MET A 39 -15.38 -16.46 -0.29
C MET A 39 -14.04 -15.73 -0.36
N VAL A 40 -13.80 -15.10 -1.50
CA VAL A 40 -12.60 -14.31 -1.72
C VAL A 40 -12.96 -12.84 -1.65
N SER A 41 -12.24 -12.12 -0.81
CA SER A 41 -12.41 -10.67 -0.68
C SER A 41 -11.24 -9.95 -1.30
N GLU A 42 -11.52 -8.90 -2.06
CA GLU A 42 -10.51 -8.07 -2.67
C GLU A 42 -10.46 -6.74 -1.93
N SER A 43 -9.25 -6.29 -1.61
CA SER A 43 -9.05 -4.97 -1.05
C SER A 43 -7.73 -4.45 -1.55
N ALA A 44 -7.52 -3.15 -1.40
CA ALA A 44 -6.27 -2.54 -1.81
C ALA A 44 -5.87 -1.53 -0.76
N MET A 45 -4.56 -1.40 -0.56
CA MET A 45 -4.06 -0.49 0.44
C MET A 45 -2.62 -0.10 0.11
N TRP A 46 -2.17 0.97 0.76
CA TRP A 46 -0.81 1.44 0.60
C TRP A 46 0.12 0.65 1.51
N PHE A 47 1.18 0.13 0.93
CA PHE A 47 2.21 -0.56 1.69
C PHE A 47 3.49 0.27 1.70
N ASP A 48 4.13 0.32 2.85
CA ASP A 48 5.41 0.99 3.00
C ASP A 48 6.50 0.09 2.44
N ILE A 49 7.10 0.52 1.33
CA ILE A 49 8.15 -0.26 0.68
C ILE A 49 9.51 0.41 0.85
N SER A 50 9.60 1.35 1.77
CA SER A 50 10.85 2.11 1.94
C SER A 50 12.03 1.22 2.26
N GLU A 51 11.81 0.15 2.99
CA GLU A 51 12.89 -0.72 3.39
C GLU A 51 13.51 -1.45 2.21
N LYS A 52 12.76 -1.61 1.13
CA LYS A 52 13.30 -2.29 -0.05
C LYS A 52 14.38 -1.47 -0.72
N ASP A 53 14.40 -0.18 -0.48
CA ASP A 53 15.38 0.71 -1.08
C ASP A 53 16.67 0.78 -0.27
N LEU A 54 16.70 0.13 0.86
CA LEU A 54 17.84 0.14 1.75
C LEU A 54 18.80 -0.99 1.45
N VAL A 55 18.82 -1.45 0.25
CA VAL A 55 19.74 -2.52 -0.13
C VAL A 55 21.13 -1.97 -0.16
N PRO A 56 22.02 -2.56 0.61
CA PRO A 56 23.41 -2.11 0.65
C PRO A 56 24.14 -2.38 -0.64
#